data_f6dfe34279e9338e22dae641d0fe862c
#
_entry.id   f6dfe34279e9338e22dae641d0fe862c
#
_cell.length_a   1.000
_cell.length_b   1.000
_cell.length_c   1.000
_cell.angle_alpha   90.00
_cell.angle_beta   90.00
_cell.angle_gamma   90.00
#
_symmetry.space_group_name_H-M   'P 1'
#
loop_
_entity.id
_entity.type
_entity.pdbx_description
1 polymer ?
#
loop_
_entity_poly.entity_id
_entity_poly.type
_entity_poly.pdbx_seq_one_letter_code
_entity_poly.pdbx_strand_id
1 'polypeptide(L)'
;IRCGVFLLMVEHSDAWYEYKRNDPNAKNPFVDPRDRERAERVVSGMSKKNVDTEKYLDFVAGVTSPASSDYAELLRRLSELEVGADCDIPHLLTAALGLAAESGEFTEVVKKIILQGKPYNEDNVFHMKRELGDICWYIAQACMALDTTFDEIIEMNVDKLKKRYPGGEFNVHQSENRK
;
A
#
# COMPACT_ATOMS: atom_id res chain seq x y z
N ILE A 1 -21.71 26.41 2.90
CA ILE A 1 -21.44 25.65 4.15
C ILE A 1 -20.12 24.84 4.07
N ARG A 2 -19.61 24.48 2.87
CA ARG A 2 -18.34 23.75 2.72
C ARG A 2 -17.06 24.61 2.83
N CYS A 3 -17.15 25.93 2.64
CA CYS A 3 -16.00 26.84 2.67
C CYS A 3 -15.51 27.18 4.10
N GLY A 4 -16.40 27.17 5.09
CA GLY A 4 -16.07 27.61 6.46
C GLY A 4 -15.22 26.61 7.25
N VAL A 5 -15.38 25.30 7.01
CA VAL A 5 -14.62 24.27 7.74
C VAL A 5 -13.16 24.19 7.24
N PHE A 6 -12.94 24.48 5.95
CA PHE A 6 -11.60 24.45 5.37
C PHE A 6 -10.77 25.67 5.81
N LEU A 7 -11.41 26.84 5.92
CA LEU A 7 -10.75 28.06 6.43
C LEU A 7 -10.32 27.90 7.90
N LEU A 8 -11.16 27.30 8.74
CA LEU A 8 -10.87 27.02 10.15
C LEU A 8 -9.70 26.05 10.35
N MET A 9 -9.53 25.06 9.45
CA MET A 9 -8.40 24.11 9.53
C MET A 9 -7.05 24.75 9.16
N VAL A 10 -7.03 25.69 8.21
CA VAL A 10 -5.80 26.41 7.81
C VAL A 10 -5.40 27.40 8.89
N GLU A 11 -6.35 28.18 9.42
CA GLU A 11 -6.10 29.13 10.52
C GLU A 11 -5.62 28.43 11.78
N HIS A 12 -6.12 27.23 12.10
CA HIS A 12 -5.67 26.46 13.26
C HIS A 12 -4.27 25.88 13.13
N SER A 13 -3.82 25.53 11.92
CA SER A 13 -2.47 25.02 11.71
C SER A 13 -1.41 26.11 11.90
N ASP A 14 -1.65 27.32 11.39
CA ASP A 14 -0.73 28.45 11.51
C ASP A 14 -0.64 28.95 12.96
N ALA A 15 -1.77 29.07 13.65
CA ALA A 15 -1.82 29.42 15.07
C ALA A 15 -1.06 28.43 15.97
N TRP A 16 -1.10 27.13 15.63
CA TRP A 16 -0.33 26.10 16.34
C TRP A 16 1.17 26.28 16.14
N TYR A 17 1.63 26.51 14.91
CA TYR A 17 3.05 26.70 14.62
C TYR A 17 3.60 27.99 15.24
N GLU A 18 2.81 29.05 15.34
CA GLU A 18 3.16 30.26 16.09
C GLU A 18 3.24 30.01 17.59
N TYR A 19 2.26 29.32 18.16
CA TYR A 19 2.24 28.97 19.58
C TYR A 19 3.45 28.10 19.95
N LYS A 20 3.80 27.11 19.14
CA LYS A 20 4.94 26.23 19.41
C LYS A 20 6.30 26.92 19.23
N ARG A 21 6.40 27.98 18.43
CA ARG A 21 7.62 28.81 18.35
C ARG A 21 7.92 29.52 19.68
N ASN A 22 6.90 29.87 20.41
CA ASN A 22 7.01 30.58 21.70
C ASN A 22 7.15 29.64 22.91
N ASP A 23 6.68 28.38 22.78
CA ASP A 23 6.86 27.31 23.77
C ASP A 23 7.12 25.96 23.08
N PRO A 24 8.39 25.56 22.97
CA PRO A 24 8.77 24.28 22.34
C PRO A 24 8.17 23.04 23.02
N ASN A 25 7.77 23.17 24.29
CA ASN A 25 7.18 22.08 25.10
C ASN A 25 5.65 22.09 25.07
N ALA A 26 5.03 23.08 24.41
CA ALA A 26 3.59 23.20 24.34
C ALA A 26 2.96 21.96 23.73
N LYS A 27 1.91 21.45 24.37
CA LYS A 27 1.09 20.35 23.82
C LYS A 27 0.11 20.91 22.80
N ASN A 28 0.04 20.30 21.63
CA ASN A 28 -0.89 20.71 20.58
C ASN A 28 -2.35 20.70 21.11
N PRO A 29 -3.02 21.86 21.20
CA PRO A 29 -4.39 21.93 21.72
C PRO A 29 -5.43 21.31 20.74
N PHE A 30 -5.07 21.12 19.46
CA PHE A 30 -5.94 20.55 18.42
C PHE A 30 -5.86 19.03 18.32
N VAL A 31 -5.00 18.37 19.10
CA VAL A 31 -5.00 16.91 19.20
C VAL A 31 -6.15 16.48 20.09
N ASP A 32 -7.02 15.63 19.56
CA ASP A 32 -8.11 15.03 20.35
C ASP A 32 -7.55 14.41 21.63
N PRO A 33 -8.09 14.77 22.80
CA PRO A 33 -7.63 14.21 24.09
C PRO A 33 -7.62 12.68 24.10
N ARG A 34 -8.56 12.04 23.36
CA ARG A 34 -8.64 10.58 23.24
C ARG A 34 -7.45 10.00 22.46
N ASP A 35 -6.97 10.69 21.42
CA ASP A 35 -5.79 10.25 20.68
C ASP A 35 -4.51 10.43 21.48
N ARG A 36 -4.45 11.47 22.29
CA ARG A 36 -3.35 11.68 23.25
C ARG A 36 -3.30 10.56 24.29
N GLU A 37 -4.44 10.25 24.91
CA GLU A 37 -4.56 9.15 25.87
C GLU A 37 -4.24 7.78 25.24
N ARG A 38 -4.65 7.57 23.96
CA ARG A 38 -4.26 6.37 23.20
C ARG A 38 -2.76 6.29 22.98
N ALA A 39 -2.12 7.39 22.58
CA ALA A 39 -0.68 7.46 22.41
C ALA A 39 0.07 7.18 23.72
N GLU A 40 -0.38 7.77 24.83
CA GLU A 40 0.19 7.52 26.15
C GLU A 40 0.03 6.04 26.59
N ARG A 41 -1.12 5.42 26.29
CA ARG A 41 -1.31 3.96 26.52
C ARG A 41 -0.39 3.11 25.66
N VAL A 42 -0.18 3.48 24.40
CA VAL A 42 0.77 2.77 23.51
C VAL A 42 2.19 2.88 24.06
N VAL A 43 2.62 4.10 24.44
CA VAL A 43 3.95 4.33 25.01
C VAL A 43 4.14 3.62 26.36
N SER A 44 3.13 3.67 27.25
CA SER A 44 3.18 2.98 28.54
C SER A 44 3.06 1.47 28.43
N GLY A 45 2.32 0.99 27.41
CA GLY A 45 2.16 -0.42 27.05
C GLY A 45 3.30 -0.96 26.18
N MET A 46 4.20 -0.08 25.68
CA MET A 46 5.50 -0.48 25.17
C MET A 46 6.28 -1.10 26.30
N SER A 47 5.91 -2.34 26.54
CA SER A 47 6.41 -3.19 27.60
C SER A 47 7.92 -3.16 27.62
N LYS A 48 8.49 -3.15 28.81
CA LYS A 48 9.87 -3.52 29.14
C LYS A 48 10.21 -4.99 28.76
N LYS A 49 9.42 -5.64 27.91
CA LYS A 49 9.83 -6.87 27.25
C LYS A 49 10.88 -6.47 26.25
N ASN A 50 12.15 -6.62 26.63
CA ASN A 50 13.23 -6.64 25.66
C ASN A 50 12.85 -7.65 24.61
N VAL A 51 12.45 -7.18 23.41
CA VAL A 51 12.33 -8.05 22.25
C VAL A 51 13.75 -8.56 22.02
N ASP A 52 13.93 -9.85 22.15
CA ASP A 52 15.20 -10.51 21.83
C ASP A 52 15.37 -10.49 20.31
N THR A 53 16.01 -9.43 19.84
CA THR A 53 16.22 -9.19 18.41
C THR A 53 17.15 -10.24 17.79
N GLU A 54 18.07 -10.81 18.56
CA GLU A 54 18.94 -11.89 18.06
C GLU A 54 18.12 -13.13 17.74
N LYS A 55 17.29 -13.58 18.68
CA LYS A 55 16.38 -14.70 18.42
C LYS A 55 15.42 -14.45 17.28
N TYR A 56 14.94 -13.21 17.12
CA TYR A 56 14.10 -12.85 15.99
C TYR A 56 14.84 -12.96 14.66
N LEU A 57 16.09 -12.47 14.59
CA LEU A 57 16.92 -12.57 13.39
C LEU A 57 17.29 -14.02 13.06
N ASP A 58 17.61 -14.83 14.08
CA ASP A 58 17.86 -16.27 13.91
C ASP A 58 16.62 -16.99 13.35
N PHE A 59 15.44 -16.66 13.89
CA PHE A 59 14.19 -17.20 13.38
C PHE A 59 13.95 -16.78 11.93
N VAL A 60 14.12 -15.48 11.59
CA VAL A 60 13.98 -14.97 10.22
C VAL A 60 14.95 -15.68 9.28
N ALA A 61 16.22 -15.84 9.67
CA ALA A 61 17.21 -16.56 8.87
C ALA A 61 16.81 -18.02 8.65
N GLY A 62 16.29 -18.68 9.69
CA GLY A 62 15.86 -20.09 9.62
C GLY A 62 14.63 -20.36 8.74
N VAL A 63 13.76 -19.36 8.56
CA VAL A 63 12.57 -19.47 7.70
C VAL A 63 12.74 -18.82 6.33
N THR A 64 13.87 -18.18 6.07
CA THR A 64 14.20 -17.59 4.76
C THR A 64 14.56 -18.69 3.77
N SER A 65 13.97 -18.65 2.58
CA SER A 65 14.26 -19.65 1.55
C SER A 65 15.70 -19.55 1.05
N PRO A 66 16.32 -20.67 0.61
CA PRO A 66 17.68 -20.64 0.05
C PRO A 66 17.82 -19.62 -1.10
N ALA A 67 16.86 -19.54 -2.01
CA ALA A 67 16.90 -18.60 -3.13
C ALA A 67 16.78 -17.12 -2.69
N SER A 68 16.32 -16.83 -1.46
CA SER A 68 16.26 -15.48 -0.91
C SER A 68 17.53 -15.07 -0.13
N SER A 69 18.41 -16.01 0.16
CA SER A 69 19.61 -15.80 1.00
C SER A 69 20.93 -16.16 0.30
N ASP A 70 20.88 -16.95 -0.76
CA ASP A 70 22.07 -17.42 -1.50
C ASP A 70 21.92 -17.11 -2.99
N TYR A 71 22.92 -16.42 -3.55
CA TYR A 71 22.89 -15.99 -4.95
C TYR A 71 22.96 -17.16 -5.94
N ALA A 72 23.72 -18.22 -5.63
CA ALA A 72 23.82 -19.37 -6.51
C ALA A 72 22.48 -20.14 -6.56
N GLU A 73 21.82 -20.28 -5.41
CA GLU A 73 20.48 -20.87 -5.33
C GLU A 73 19.43 -20.04 -6.05
N LEU A 74 19.52 -18.71 -5.97
CA LEU A 74 18.65 -17.82 -6.76
C LEU A 74 18.84 -18.06 -8.27
N LEU A 75 20.09 -18.04 -8.75
CA LEU A 75 20.40 -18.30 -10.16
C LEU A 75 19.93 -19.69 -10.61
N ARG A 76 20.15 -20.71 -9.78
CA ARG A 76 19.68 -22.07 -10.05
C ARG A 76 18.15 -22.09 -10.22
N ARG A 77 17.43 -21.44 -9.31
CA ARG A 77 15.96 -21.37 -9.36
C ARG A 77 15.45 -20.60 -10.59
N LEU A 78 16.08 -19.49 -10.93
CA LEU A 78 15.72 -18.73 -12.13
C LEU A 78 15.92 -19.57 -13.39
N SER A 79 17.05 -20.29 -13.51
CA SER A 79 17.31 -21.18 -14.64
C SER A 79 16.31 -22.33 -14.73
N GLU A 80 15.91 -22.92 -13.61
CA GLU A 80 14.87 -23.95 -13.59
C GLU A 80 13.50 -23.43 -14.09
N LEU A 81 13.14 -22.22 -13.72
CA LEU A 81 11.89 -21.59 -14.14
C LEU A 81 11.92 -21.24 -15.63
N GLU A 82 13.01 -20.65 -16.10
CA GLU A 82 13.16 -20.23 -17.49
C GLU A 82 13.24 -21.44 -18.46
N VAL A 83 14.07 -22.41 -18.14
CA VAL A 83 14.33 -23.55 -19.04
C VAL A 83 13.31 -24.68 -18.85
N GLY A 84 12.92 -24.95 -17.60
CA GLY A 84 12.06 -26.10 -17.28
C GLY A 84 10.57 -25.80 -17.27
N ALA A 85 10.17 -24.55 -17.09
CA ALA A 85 8.77 -24.15 -16.99
C ALA A 85 8.35 -23.07 -18.01
N ASP A 86 9.24 -22.69 -18.93
CA ASP A 86 8.99 -21.64 -19.94
C ASP A 86 8.47 -20.32 -19.32
N CYS A 87 9.05 -19.95 -18.19
CA CYS A 87 8.64 -18.77 -17.44
C CYS A 87 9.39 -17.52 -17.94
N ASP A 88 8.66 -16.54 -18.46
CA ASP A 88 9.23 -15.23 -18.85
C ASP A 88 9.55 -14.40 -17.61
N ILE A 89 10.67 -14.72 -16.97
CA ILE A 89 11.12 -14.10 -15.72
C ILE A 89 11.33 -12.59 -15.86
N PRO A 90 11.98 -12.05 -16.93
CA PRO A 90 12.20 -10.62 -17.07
C PRO A 90 10.90 -9.81 -17.04
N HIS A 91 9.90 -10.20 -17.83
CA HIS A 91 8.61 -9.50 -17.84
C HIS A 91 7.83 -9.71 -16.53
N LEU A 92 7.88 -10.91 -15.96
CA LEU A 92 7.19 -11.20 -14.69
C LEU A 92 7.75 -10.37 -13.52
N LEU A 93 9.07 -10.26 -13.41
CA LEU A 93 9.72 -9.41 -12.41
C LEU A 93 9.43 -7.92 -12.64
N THR A 94 9.53 -7.46 -13.90
CA THR A 94 9.20 -6.09 -14.28
C THR A 94 7.76 -5.75 -13.87
N ALA A 95 6.81 -6.62 -14.22
CA ALA A 95 5.41 -6.44 -13.85
C ALA A 95 5.21 -6.41 -12.33
N ALA A 96 5.75 -7.38 -11.60
CA ALA A 96 5.55 -7.50 -10.16
C ALA A 96 6.10 -6.31 -9.39
N LEU A 97 7.31 -5.87 -9.70
CA LEU A 97 7.95 -4.73 -9.05
C LEU A 97 7.28 -3.41 -9.42
N GLY A 98 6.96 -3.22 -10.69
CA GLY A 98 6.33 -2.00 -11.17
C GLY A 98 4.90 -1.84 -10.68
N LEU A 99 4.07 -2.88 -10.70
CA LEU A 99 2.72 -2.82 -10.13
C LEU A 99 2.73 -2.38 -8.65
N ALA A 100 3.69 -2.87 -7.87
CA ALA A 100 3.83 -2.48 -6.47
C ALA A 100 4.24 -1.01 -6.33
N ALA A 101 5.20 -0.52 -7.15
CA ALA A 101 5.70 0.85 -7.14
C ALA A 101 4.60 1.85 -7.51
N GLU A 102 3.97 1.70 -8.68
CA GLU A 102 2.97 2.66 -9.19
C GLU A 102 1.68 2.66 -8.35
N SER A 103 1.27 1.49 -7.84
CA SER A 103 0.18 1.43 -6.86
C SER A 103 0.52 2.19 -5.58
N GLY A 104 1.79 2.20 -5.17
CA GLY A 104 2.30 3.00 -4.06
C GLY A 104 2.24 4.50 -4.35
N GLU A 105 2.62 4.94 -5.54
CA GLU A 105 2.57 6.34 -5.95
C GLU A 105 1.12 6.86 -6.03
N PHE A 106 0.22 6.10 -6.62
CA PHE A 106 -1.20 6.42 -6.57
C PHE A 106 -1.71 6.57 -5.13
N THR A 107 -1.38 5.61 -4.27
CA THR A 107 -1.77 5.61 -2.85
C THR A 107 -1.19 6.81 -2.10
N GLU A 108 0.04 7.21 -2.41
CA GLU A 108 0.70 8.37 -1.80
C GLU A 108 -0.04 9.67 -2.11
N VAL A 109 -0.48 9.87 -3.36
CA VAL A 109 -1.26 11.05 -3.73
C VAL A 109 -2.59 11.08 -2.97
N VAL A 110 -3.32 9.95 -2.94
CA VAL A 110 -4.59 9.80 -2.20
C VAL A 110 -4.41 10.07 -0.71
N LYS A 111 -3.39 9.47 -0.09
CA LYS A 111 -3.05 9.69 1.32
C LYS A 111 -2.80 11.17 1.62
N LYS A 112 -2.03 11.86 0.78
CA LYS A 112 -1.72 13.28 0.94
C LYS A 112 -2.98 14.15 0.82
N ILE A 113 -3.86 13.82 -0.11
CA ILE A 113 -5.14 14.55 -0.28
C ILE A 113 -6.02 14.37 0.97
N ILE A 114 -6.22 13.14 1.42
CA ILE A 114 -7.17 12.85 2.49
C ILE A 114 -6.63 13.24 3.87
N LEU A 115 -5.35 12.98 4.14
CA LEU A 115 -4.79 13.04 5.48
C LEU A 115 -3.83 14.22 5.71
N GLN A 116 -3.31 14.85 4.66
CA GLN A 116 -2.25 15.87 4.78
C GLN A 116 -2.60 17.22 4.12
N GLY A 117 -3.85 17.44 3.76
CA GLY A 117 -4.34 18.71 3.23
C GLY A 117 -3.88 19.06 1.81
N LYS A 118 -3.34 18.10 1.04
CA LYS A 118 -3.04 18.32 -0.38
C LYS A 118 -4.36 18.61 -1.11
N PRO A 119 -4.45 19.64 -1.98
CA PRO A 119 -5.71 19.98 -2.63
C PRO A 119 -6.17 18.88 -3.60
N TYR A 120 -7.48 18.64 -3.65
CA TYR A 120 -8.10 17.87 -4.71
C TYR A 120 -8.40 18.81 -5.88
N ASN A 121 -7.47 18.93 -6.80
CA ASN A 121 -7.51 19.81 -7.97
C ASN A 121 -7.17 19.05 -9.26
N GLU A 122 -7.25 19.73 -10.39
CA GLU A 122 -6.99 19.15 -11.71
C GLU A 122 -5.58 18.54 -11.82
N ASP A 123 -4.56 19.19 -11.27
CA ASP A 123 -3.18 18.70 -11.31
C ASP A 123 -3.02 17.37 -10.57
N ASN A 124 -3.59 17.28 -9.36
CA ASN A 124 -3.51 16.06 -8.57
C ASN A 124 -4.39 14.93 -9.14
N VAL A 125 -5.53 15.26 -9.73
CA VAL A 125 -6.36 14.31 -10.49
C VAL A 125 -5.61 13.81 -11.73
N PHE A 126 -4.94 14.71 -12.45
CA PHE A 126 -4.10 14.33 -13.60
C PHE A 126 -2.94 13.42 -13.18
N HIS A 127 -2.27 13.75 -12.07
CA HIS A 127 -1.22 12.90 -11.51
C HIS A 127 -1.73 11.47 -11.22
N MET A 128 -2.85 11.35 -10.48
CA MET A 128 -3.45 10.03 -10.20
C MET A 128 -3.82 9.25 -11.48
N LYS A 129 -4.27 9.95 -12.54
CA LYS A 129 -4.55 9.31 -13.84
C LYS A 129 -3.29 8.79 -14.52
N ARG A 130 -2.17 9.49 -14.38
CA ARG A 130 -0.88 9.01 -14.89
C ARG A 130 -0.47 7.72 -14.20
N GLU A 131 -0.51 7.68 -12.86
CA GLU A 131 -0.17 6.47 -12.10
C GLU A 131 -1.04 5.27 -12.50
N LEU A 132 -2.34 5.49 -12.78
CA LEU A 132 -3.21 4.44 -13.33
C LEU A 132 -2.76 4.00 -14.73
N GLY A 133 -2.25 4.91 -15.55
CA GLY A 133 -1.67 4.58 -16.87
C GLY A 133 -0.44 3.69 -16.72
N ASP A 134 0.45 4.05 -15.79
CA ASP A 134 1.67 3.30 -15.52
C ASP A 134 1.35 1.90 -14.93
N ILE A 135 0.35 1.79 -14.06
CA ILE A 135 -0.20 0.50 -13.60
C ILE A 135 -0.68 -0.34 -14.79
N CYS A 136 -1.42 0.25 -15.75
CA CYS A 136 -1.87 -0.46 -16.94
C CYS A 136 -0.70 -0.96 -17.79
N TRP A 137 0.39 -0.20 -17.89
CA TRP A 137 1.59 -0.61 -18.60
C TRP A 137 2.22 -1.85 -17.95
N TYR A 138 2.32 -1.89 -16.62
CA TYR A 138 2.84 -3.06 -15.90
C TYR A 138 1.88 -4.25 -15.94
N ILE A 139 0.56 -4.03 -16.02
CA ILE A 139 -0.40 -5.12 -16.29
C ILE A 139 -0.15 -5.72 -17.68
N ALA A 140 0.15 -4.88 -18.69
CA ALA A 140 0.51 -5.39 -20.03
C ALA A 140 1.79 -6.24 -20.00
N GLN A 141 2.82 -5.83 -19.22
CA GLN A 141 4.02 -6.67 -19.01
C GLN A 141 3.66 -8.02 -18.36
N ALA A 142 2.74 -8.03 -17.39
CA ALA A 142 2.26 -9.28 -16.79
C ALA A 142 1.50 -10.14 -17.80
N CYS A 143 0.67 -9.55 -18.65
CA CYS A 143 -0.03 -10.28 -19.72
C CYS A 143 0.95 -10.92 -20.69
N MET A 144 2.02 -10.22 -21.07
CA MET A 144 3.09 -10.78 -21.93
C MET A 144 3.77 -11.96 -21.25
N ALA A 145 4.12 -11.82 -19.96
CA ALA A 145 4.77 -12.89 -19.19
C ALA A 145 3.91 -14.14 -19.00
N LEU A 146 2.59 -13.99 -19.03
CA LEU A 146 1.61 -15.07 -18.76
C LEU A 146 0.91 -15.57 -20.03
N ASP A 147 1.32 -15.09 -21.20
CA ASP A 147 0.68 -15.41 -22.50
C ASP A 147 -0.85 -15.24 -22.45
N THR A 148 -1.31 -14.09 -21.97
CA THR A 148 -2.73 -13.76 -21.82
C THR A 148 -3.04 -12.34 -22.32
N THR A 149 -4.30 -11.94 -22.30
CA THR A 149 -4.78 -10.64 -22.74
C THR A 149 -5.50 -9.88 -21.61
N PHE A 150 -5.65 -8.55 -21.75
CA PHE A 150 -6.49 -7.76 -20.85
C PHE A 150 -7.93 -8.26 -20.82
N ASP A 151 -8.49 -8.62 -21.96
CA ASP A 151 -9.88 -9.08 -22.07
C ASP A 151 -10.06 -10.37 -21.27
N GLU A 152 -9.15 -11.32 -21.41
CA GLU A 152 -9.18 -12.58 -20.68
C GLU A 152 -9.11 -12.38 -19.16
N ILE A 153 -8.17 -11.57 -18.67
CA ILE A 153 -8.07 -11.34 -17.22
C ILE A 153 -9.29 -10.61 -16.66
N ILE A 154 -9.92 -9.72 -17.47
CA ILE A 154 -11.16 -9.04 -17.09
C ILE A 154 -12.31 -10.06 -17.04
N GLU A 155 -12.46 -10.92 -18.04
CA GLU A 155 -13.48 -11.96 -18.06
C GLU A 155 -13.34 -12.92 -16.87
N MET A 156 -12.13 -13.40 -16.60
CA MET A 156 -11.83 -14.21 -15.41
C MET A 156 -12.24 -13.52 -14.10
N ASN A 157 -11.98 -12.21 -13.99
CA ASN A 157 -12.38 -11.44 -12.82
C ASN A 157 -13.90 -11.30 -12.72
N VAL A 158 -14.59 -11.04 -13.83
CA VAL A 158 -16.06 -10.95 -13.90
C VAL A 158 -16.69 -12.29 -13.47
N ASP A 159 -16.19 -13.39 -13.98
CA ASP A 159 -16.70 -14.72 -13.64
C ASP A 159 -16.48 -15.07 -12.15
N LYS A 160 -15.32 -14.73 -11.63
CA LYS A 160 -15.05 -14.84 -10.18
C LYS A 160 -16.03 -14.02 -9.34
N LEU A 161 -16.32 -12.78 -9.76
CA LEU A 161 -17.24 -11.89 -9.04
C LEU A 161 -18.68 -12.34 -9.16
N LYS A 162 -19.13 -12.84 -10.33
CA LYS A 162 -20.47 -13.42 -10.50
C LYS A 162 -20.68 -14.63 -9.59
N LYS A 163 -19.69 -15.51 -9.45
CA LYS A 163 -19.75 -16.64 -8.53
C LYS A 163 -19.80 -16.19 -7.07
N ARG A 164 -19.12 -15.12 -6.70
CA ARG A 164 -19.12 -14.56 -5.35
C ARG A 164 -20.40 -13.82 -5.01
N TYR A 165 -20.97 -13.10 -5.97
CA TYR A 165 -22.15 -12.25 -5.81
C TYR A 165 -23.23 -12.65 -6.83
N PRO A 166 -23.90 -13.80 -6.65
CA PRO A 166 -24.87 -14.31 -7.64
C PRO A 166 -26.08 -13.39 -7.83
N GLY A 167 -26.38 -12.51 -6.85
CA GLY A 167 -27.43 -11.50 -6.94
C GLY A 167 -27.00 -10.21 -7.67
N GLY A 168 -25.73 -10.11 -8.09
CA GLY A 168 -25.19 -8.89 -8.73
C GLY A 168 -24.94 -7.71 -7.78
N GLU A 169 -25.15 -7.87 -6.48
CA GLU A 169 -24.98 -6.84 -5.46
C GLU A 169 -23.92 -7.24 -4.43
N PHE A 170 -23.23 -6.22 -3.89
CA PHE A 170 -22.23 -6.44 -2.84
C PHE A 170 -22.88 -6.99 -1.56
N ASN A 171 -22.29 -8.02 -0.99
CA ASN A 171 -22.71 -8.62 0.26
C ASN A 171 -21.50 -8.87 1.17
N VAL A 172 -21.52 -8.31 2.39
CA VAL A 172 -20.43 -8.39 3.36
C VAL A 172 -20.09 -9.84 3.72
N HIS A 173 -21.12 -10.68 3.99
CA HIS A 173 -20.90 -12.08 4.35
C HIS A 173 -20.19 -12.85 3.23
N GLN A 174 -20.57 -12.62 1.97
CA GLN A 174 -19.93 -13.25 0.81
C GLN A 174 -18.52 -12.70 0.55
N SER A 175 -18.26 -11.44 0.92
CA SER A 175 -16.93 -10.83 0.85
C SER A 175 -15.95 -11.44 1.86
N GLU A 176 -16.40 -11.68 3.08
CA GLU A 176 -15.57 -12.18 4.18
C GLU A 176 -15.38 -13.71 4.14
N ASN A 177 -16.38 -14.47 3.65
CA ASN A 177 -16.33 -15.93 3.56
C ASN A 177 -15.95 -16.39 2.15
N ARG A 178 -14.70 -16.12 1.77
CA ARG A 178 -14.12 -16.53 0.47
C ARG A 178 -13.92 -18.06 0.46
N LYS A 179 -14.63 -18.76 -0.42
CA LYS A 179 -14.33 -20.16 -0.76
C LYS A 179 -13.39 -20.22 -1.94
#